data_8ccda5e649458825ef077f5d81f8508d
#
_entry.id   8ccda5e649458825ef077f5d81f8508d
#
_cell.length_a   1.000
_cell.length_b   1.000
_cell.length_c   1.000
_cell.angle_alpha   90.00
_cell.angle_beta   90.00
_cell.angle_gamma   90.00
#
_symmetry.space_group_name_H-M   'P 1'
#
loop_
_entity.id
_entity.type
_entity.pdbx_description
1 polymer ?
#
loop_
_entity_poly.entity_id
_entity_poly.type
_entity_poly.pdbx_seq_one_letter_code
_entity_poly.pdbx_strand_id
1 'polypeptide(L)'
;MSPDGDRSHRLAILTASEIDDRFGLPCFTDEDRRLYFDRSAVEREAAMAYTFAVSAHFVLPLGYFKAKQQFFIYEPEAVLEDLRHIVERHFPDQDLARVPMPSKPTRLWQPQSILPWMRYRFGDHTARPERERKAQRSARLSARPIFLLREMRQHLSQARIVAPAYKSWQDRVGGVVTGERDRISQMLERALRRDLQERLDSLLEADEYLYRFSALRKGCLHDAFGCDLLFRLHITSR
;
A
#
# COMPACT_ATOMS: atom_id res chain seq x y z
N MET A 1 -20.30 14.99 -20.83
CA MET A 1 -20.45 14.75 -19.38
C MET A 1 -19.16 14.09 -18.93
N SER A 2 -18.26 14.83 -18.27
CA SER A 2 -16.94 14.36 -17.90
C SER A 2 -16.99 13.56 -16.60
N PRO A 3 -16.30 12.42 -16.48
CA PRO A 3 -16.31 11.56 -15.29
C PRO A 3 -15.28 12.02 -14.22
N ASP A 4 -15.01 13.33 -14.11
CA ASP A 4 -13.93 13.87 -13.27
C ASP A 4 -14.33 14.23 -11.83
N GLY A 5 -15.55 13.83 -11.39
CA GLY A 5 -16.14 14.24 -10.10
C GLY A 5 -15.63 13.51 -8.84
N ASP A 6 -14.91 12.38 -8.95
CA ASP A 6 -14.62 11.50 -7.78
C ASP A 6 -13.15 11.50 -7.31
N ARG A 7 -12.30 12.39 -7.83
CA ARG A 7 -10.87 12.40 -7.47
C ARG A 7 -10.50 13.25 -6.24
N SER A 8 -11.43 14.05 -5.70
CA SER A 8 -11.06 15.14 -4.79
C SER A 8 -10.94 14.78 -3.29
N HIS A 9 -11.25 13.56 -2.86
CA HIS A 9 -11.30 13.24 -1.43
C HIS A 9 -10.34 12.14 -0.95
N ARG A 10 -9.53 11.54 -1.84
CA ARG A 10 -8.58 10.53 -1.40
C ARG A 10 -7.28 11.12 -0.93
N LEU A 11 -6.80 10.63 0.22
CA LEU A 11 -5.53 11.04 0.79
C LEU A 11 -4.37 10.73 -0.19
N ALA A 12 -3.65 11.75 -0.65
CA ALA A 12 -2.42 11.58 -1.41
C ALA A 12 -1.29 11.16 -0.45
N ILE A 13 -0.87 9.89 -0.52
CA ILE A 13 0.19 9.33 0.33
C ILE A 13 1.55 9.40 -0.36
N LEU A 14 1.56 9.17 -1.68
CA LEU A 14 2.72 9.10 -2.54
C LEU A 14 2.54 10.04 -3.74
N THR A 15 3.62 10.50 -4.30
CA THR A 15 3.65 11.18 -5.60
C THR A 15 3.36 10.22 -6.75
N ALA A 16 3.03 10.74 -7.92
CA ALA A 16 2.78 9.92 -9.12
C ALA A 16 3.99 9.04 -9.47
N SER A 17 5.20 9.59 -9.41
CA SER A 17 6.44 8.85 -9.66
C SER A 17 6.66 7.72 -8.64
N GLU A 18 6.42 7.99 -7.36
CA GLU A 18 6.55 6.96 -6.31
C GLU A 18 5.47 5.86 -6.43
N ILE A 19 4.28 6.21 -6.95
CA ILE A 19 3.23 5.23 -7.22
C ILE A 19 3.66 4.31 -8.35
N ASP A 20 4.16 4.88 -9.44
CA ASP A 20 4.63 4.11 -10.59
C ASP A 20 5.81 3.21 -10.22
N ASP A 21 6.81 3.77 -9.52
CA ASP A 21 7.96 2.99 -9.03
C ASP A 21 7.55 1.80 -8.16
N ARG A 22 6.60 1.98 -7.24
CA ARG A 22 6.26 0.95 -6.23
C ARG A 22 5.11 0.04 -6.61
N PHE A 23 4.15 0.54 -7.39
CA PHE A 23 2.89 -0.12 -7.72
C PHE A 23 2.64 -0.23 -9.23
N GLY A 24 3.44 0.44 -10.06
CA GLY A 24 3.42 0.31 -11.50
C GLY A 24 4.05 -1.01 -11.97
N LEU A 25 3.80 -1.36 -13.22
CA LEU A 25 4.43 -2.51 -13.88
C LEU A 25 5.95 -2.35 -13.79
N PRO A 26 6.72 -3.41 -13.43
CA PRO A 26 8.18 -3.33 -13.43
C PRO A 26 8.72 -2.94 -14.80
N CYS A 27 9.62 -1.98 -14.83
CA CYS A 27 10.41 -1.65 -16.01
C CYS A 27 11.79 -2.27 -15.82
N PHE A 28 12.00 -3.46 -16.37
CA PHE A 28 13.21 -4.25 -16.16
C PHE A 28 14.33 -3.86 -17.13
N THR A 29 15.53 -3.72 -16.57
CA THR A 29 16.78 -3.77 -17.34
C THR A 29 17.08 -5.21 -17.78
N ASP A 30 18.04 -5.41 -18.67
CA ASP A 30 18.46 -6.77 -19.07
C ASP A 30 19.02 -7.58 -17.88
N GLU A 31 19.60 -6.90 -16.91
CA GLU A 31 20.10 -7.51 -15.68
C GLU A 31 18.97 -7.96 -14.78
N ASP A 32 17.94 -7.12 -14.62
CA ASP A 32 16.73 -7.46 -13.89
C ASP A 32 15.99 -8.63 -14.53
N ARG A 33 15.86 -8.65 -15.87
CA ARG A 33 15.26 -9.76 -16.62
C ARG A 33 15.97 -11.07 -16.33
N ARG A 34 17.30 -11.08 -16.34
CA ARG A 34 18.10 -12.27 -15.99
C ARG A 34 17.85 -12.71 -14.55
N LEU A 35 17.74 -11.77 -13.62
CA LEU A 35 17.53 -12.06 -12.20
C LEU A 35 16.12 -12.59 -11.91
N TYR A 36 15.09 -11.90 -12.40
CA TYR A 36 13.72 -12.17 -11.99
C TYR A 36 13.03 -13.24 -12.84
N PHE A 37 13.40 -13.39 -14.10
CA PHE A 37 12.86 -14.44 -14.97
C PHE A 37 13.67 -15.74 -14.93
N ASP A 38 14.82 -15.78 -14.23
CA ASP A 38 15.49 -17.05 -14.00
C ASP A 38 14.65 -17.99 -13.13
N ARG A 39 14.64 -19.28 -13.50
CA ARG A 39 13.75 -20.27 -12.92
C ARG A 39 14.52 -21.34 -12.17
N SER A 40 14.11 -21.61 -10.94
CA SER A 40 14.55 -22.81 -10.22
C SER A 40 14.10 -24.08 -10.95
N ALA A 41 14.67 -25.22 -10.61
CA ALA A 41 14.29 -26.52 -11.18
C ALA A 41 12.75 -26.77 -11.01
N VAL A 42 12.25 -26.47 -9.84
CA VAL A 42 10.82 -26.62 -9.49
C VAL A 42 9.92 -25.72 -10.32
N GLU A 43 10.30 -24.45 -10.51
CA GLU A 43 9.55 -23.51 -11.35
C GLU A 43 9.57 -23.90 -12.84
N ARG A 44 10.66 -24.51 -13.30
CA ARG A 44 10.74 -25.06 -14.67
C ARG A 44 9.78 -26.21 -14.87
N GLU A 45 9.76 -27.15 -13.93
CA GLU A 45 8.85 -28.31 -13.97
C GLU A 45 7.38 -27.84 -13.99
N ALA A 46 7.02 -26.87 -13.15
CA ALA A 46 5.67 -26.30 -13.15
C ALA A 46 5.29 -25.63 -14.47
N ALA A 47 6.20 -24.86 -15.04
CA ALA A 47 5.94 -24.22 -16.33
C ALA A 47 5.77 -25.25 -17.45
N MET A 48 6.54 -26.34 -17.42
CA MET A 48 6.45 -27.43 -18.42
C MET A 48 5.12 -28.20 -18.41
N ALA A 49 4.35 -28.09 -17.35
CA ALA A 49 3.02 -28.70 -17.28
C ALA A 49 1.99 -28.06 -18.22
N TYR A 50 2.31 -26.92 -18.84
CA TYR A 50 1.41 -26.15 -19.68
C TYR A 50 1.90 -26.08 -21.13
N THR A 51 1.00 -25.67 -22.03
CA THR A 51 1.38 -25.34 -23.40
C THR A 51 2.35 -24.16 -23.43
N PHE A 52 3.17 -24.05 -24.46
CA PHE A 52 4.19 -23.00 -24.60
C PHE A 52 3.66 -21.59 -24.29
N ALA A 53 2.56 -21.19 -24.93
CA ALA A 53 1.98 -19.87 -24.73
C ALA A 53 1.57 -19.62 -23.27
N VAL A 54 0.95 -20.59 -22.61
CA VAL A 54 0.55 -20.50 -21.19
C VAL A 54 1.77 -20.49 -20.28
N SER A 55 2.83 -21.26 -20.62
CA SER A 55 4.08 -21.31 -19.87
C SER A 55 4.83 -19.98 -19.93
N ALA A 56 4.95 -19.35 -21.10
CA ALA A 56 5.58 -18.04 -21.23
C ALA A 56 4.84 -16.98 -20.37
N HIS A 57 3.52 -16.97 -20.46
CA HIS A 57 2.69 -16.10 -19.61
C HIS A 57 2.59 -16.53 -18.14
N PHE A 58 3.05 -17.70 -17.76
CA PHE A 58 3.20 -18.09 -16.36
C PHE A 58 4.51 -17.53 -15.77
N VAL A 59 5.59 -17.55 -16.57
CA VAL A 59 6.89 -17.02 -16.14
C VAL A 59 6.84 -15.51 -15.93
N LEU A 60 6.10 -14.78 -16.76
CA LEU A 60 6.02 -13.34 -16.71
C LEU A 60 5.45 -12.82 -15.34
N PRO A 61 4.23 -13.18 -14.89
CA PRO A 61 3.73 -12.76 -13.58
C PRO A 61 4.54 -13.35 -12.42
N LEU A 62 5.18 -14.49 -12.59
CA LEU A 62 6.09 -15.05 -11.58
C LEU A 62 7.31 -14.12 -11.38
N GLY A 63 7.94 -13.64 -12.45
CA GLY A 63 9.06 -12.70 -12.39
C GLY A 63 8.66 -11.37 -11.78
N TYR A 64 7.52 -10.82 -12.18
CA TYR A 64 6.98 -9.59 -11.59
C TYR A 64 6.65 -9.75 -10.10
N PHE A 65 6.13 -10.91 -9.72
CA PHE A 65 5.87 -11.21 -8.32
C PHE A 65 7.17 -11.32 -7.50
N LYS A 66 8.22 -11.92 -8.04
CA LYS A 66 9.54 -11.95 -7.40
C LYS A 66 10.06 -10.53 -7.14
N ALA A 67 9.88 -9.61 -8.08
CA ALA A 67 10.36 -8.23 -7.98
C ALA A 67 9.54 -7.37 -7.02
N LYS A 68 8.21 -7.36 -7.15
CA LYS A 68 7.34 -6.40 -6.46
C LYS A 68 6.33 -7.01 -5.48
N GLN A 69 6.25 -8.34 -5.39
CA GLN A 69 5.30 -9.09 -4.54
C GLN A 69 3.82 -8.73 -4.82
N GLN A 70 3.52 -8.41 -6.08
CA GLN A 70 2.21 -8.04 -6.59
C GLN A 70 1.97 -8.69 -7.95
N PHE A 71 0.70 -8.81 -8.33
CA PHE A 71 0.29 -9.16 -9.67
C PHE A 71 -0.22 -7.93 -10.40
N PHE A 72 0.07 -7.84 -11.69
CA PHE A 72 -0.26 -6.71 -12.52
C PHE A 72 -1.24 -7.09 -13.61
N ILE A 73 -2.11 -6.15 -13.97
CA ILE A 73 -2.87 -6.19 -15.20
C ILE A 73 -2.06 -5.38 -16.21
N TYR A 74 -1.75 -5.95 -17.34
CA TYR A 74 -0.92 -5.36 -18.38
C TYR A 74 -1.51 -5.58 -19.77
N GLU A 75 -1.17 -4.69 -20.68
CA GLU A 75 -1.43 -4.84 -22.11
C GLU A 75 -0.23 -5.54 -22.77
N PRO A 76 -0.43 -6.29 -23.89
CA PRO A 76 0.62 -7.07 -24.55
C PRO A 76 1.84 -6.24 -24.89
N GLU A 77 1.64 -5.02 -25.38
CA GLU A 77 2.70 -4.12 -25.82
C GLU A 77 3.63 -3.71 -24.68
N ALA A 78 3.08 -3.53 -23.49
CA ALA A 78 3.83 -3.12 -22.30
C ALA A 78 4.80 -4.19 -21.78
N VAL A 79 4.61 -5.46 -22.17
CA VAL A 79 5.39 -6.61 -21.68
C VAL A 79 6.14 -7.34 -22.79
N LEU A 80 6.14 -6.79 -23.99
CA LEU A 80 6.68 -7.45 -25.18
C LEU A 80 8.19 -7.78 -25.05
N GLU A 81 8.96 -6.86 -24.51
CA GLU A 81 10.41 -7.05 -24.29
C GLU A 81 10.67 -8.15 -23.26
N ASP A 82 9.88 -8.18 -22.20
CA ASP A 82 10.00 -9.19 -21.16
C ASP A 82 9.59 -10.57 -21.68
N LEU A 83 8.50 -10.64 -22.46
CA LEU A 83 8.10 -11.88 -23.14
C LEU A 83 9.15 -12.36 -24.14
N ARG A 84 9.77 -11.45 -24.90
CA ARG A 84 10.87 -11.79 -25.82
C ARG A 84 12.02 -12.43 -25.05
N HIS A 85 12.46 -11.80 -23.98
CA HIS A 85 13.53 -12.36 -23.14
C HIS A 85 13.17 -13.75 -22.58
N ILE A 86 11.94 -13.93 -22.11
CA ILE A 86 11.44 -15.22 -21.60
C ILE A 86 11.47 -16.29 -22.69
N VAL A 87 10.98 -15.98 -23.89
CA VAL A 87 10.95 -16.94 -25.02
C VAL A 87 12.36 -17.29 -25.44
N GLU A 88 13.24 -16.34 -25.72
CA GLU A 88 14.61 -16.56 -26.10
C GLU A 88 15.40 -17.37 -25.06
N ARG A 89 15.20 -17.11 -23.80
CA ARG A 89 15.92 -17.76 -22.69
C ARG A 89 15.45 -19.17 -22.38
N HIS A 90 14.13 -19.38 -22.46
CA HIS A 90 13.50 -20.59 -21.90
C HIS A 90 12.83 -21.50 -22.93
N PHE A 91 12.61 -20.99 -24.14
CA PHE A 91 11.91 -21.68 -25.22
C PHE A 91 12.58 -21.40 -26.57
N PRO A 92 13.89 -21.71 -26.72
CA PRO A 92 14.68 -21.29 -27.88
C PRO A 92 14.16 -21.80 -29.25
N ASP A 93 13.38 -22.89 -29.22
CA ASP A 93 12.78 -23.49 -30.43
C ASP A 93 11.41 -22.92 -30.76
N GLN A 94 10.95 -21.90 -30.02
CA GLN A 94 9.60 -21.34 -30.17
C GLN A 94 9.67 -19.88 -30.64
N ASP A 95 8.62 -19.48 -31.38
CA ASP A 95 8.49 -18.11 -31.87
C ASP A 95 7.57 -17.27 -30.96
N LEU A 96 8.03 -16.06 -30.61
CA LEU A 96 7.26 -15.09 -29.86
C LEU A 96 5.90 -14.79 -30.51
N ALA A 97 5.80 -14.78 -31.85
CA ALA A 97 4.55 -14.59 -32.58
C ALA A 97 3.46 -15.62 -32.23
N ARG A 98 3.86 -16.76 -31.64
CA ARG A 98 2.96 -17.83 -31.19
C ARG A 98 2.54 -17.71 -29.72
N VAL A 99 2.81 -16.59 -29.08
CA VAL A 99 2.46 -16.31 -27.68
C VAL A 99 1.26 -15.33 -27.62
N PRO A 100 0.03 -15.79 -27.91
CA PRO A 100 -1.13 -14.94 -27.80
C PRO A 100 -1.39 -14.60 -26.34
N MET A 101 -2.05 -13.47 -26.11
CA MET A 101 -2.47 -13.08 -24.77
C MET A 101 -3.36 -14.17 -24.14
N PRO A 102 -3.09 -14.60 -22.91
CA PRO A 102 -3.89 -15.66 -22.28
C PRO A 102 -5.30 -15.18 -22.01
N SER A 103 -6.25 -16.12 -22.06
CA SER A 103 -7.64 -15.83 -21.76
C SER A 103 -7.81 -15.23 -20.36
N LYS A 104 -8.91 -14.49 -20.16
CA LYS A 104 -9.23 -13.92 -18.85
C LYS A 104 -9.25 -14.98 -17.72
N PRO A 105 -9.85 -16.16 -17.87
CA PRO A 105 -9.77 -17.23 -16.86
C PRO A 105 -8.33 -17.63 -16.55
N THR A 106 -7.47 -17.79 -17.56
CA THR A 106 -6.07 -18.15 -17.38
C THR A 106 -5.32 -17.10 -16.55
N ARG A 107 -5.52 -15.81 -16.87
CA ARG A 107 -4.91 -14.71 -16.12
C ARG A 107 -5.36 -14.64 -14.66
N LEU A 108 -6.58 -15.03 -14.36
CA LEU A 108 -7.12 -15.09 -12.98
C LEU A 108 -6.59 -16.32 -12.22
N TRP A 109 -6.32 -17.40 -12.92
CA TRP A 109 -5.83 -18.63 -12.31
C TRP A 109 -4.32 -18.62 -12.03
N GLN A 110 -3.51 -18.04 -12.91
CA GLN A 110 -2.05 -18.00 -12.76
C GLN A 110 -1.56 -17.49 -11.39
N PRO A 111 -2.09 -16.38 -10.84
CA PRO A 111 -1.74 -15.93 -9.52
C PRO A 111 -1.97 -16.99 -8.43
N GLN A 112 -3.08 -17.71 -8.50
CA GLN A 112 -3.42 -18.75 -7.52
C GLN A 112 -2.44 -19.93 -7.56
N SER A 113 -1.90 -20.24 -8.74
CA SER A 113 -0.90 -21.27 -8.92
C SER A 113 0.50 -20.84 -8.47
N ILE A 114 0.85 -19.55 -8.64
CA ILE A 114 2.15 -18.99 -8.25
C ILE A 114 2.30 -18.87 -6.73
N LEU A 115 1.25 -18.44 -6.04
CA LEU A 115 1.32 -18.10 -4.62
C LEU A 115 1.80 -19.23 -3.71
N PRO A 116 1.35 -20.50 -3.84
CA PRO A 116 1.85 -21.60 -3.02
C PRO A 116 3.36 -21.82 -3.15
N TRP A 117 3.91 -21.64 -4.38
CA TRP A 117 5.34 -21.78 -4.68
C TRP A 117 6.16 -20.72 -4.00
N MET A 118 5.64 -19.48 -3.99
CA MET A 118 6.27 -18.34 -3.33
C MET A 118 6.00 -18.34 -1.81
N ARG A 119 5.23 -19.30 -1.29
CA ARG A 119 4.75 -19.33 0.10
C ARG A 119 3.98 -18.07 0.47
N TYR A 120 3.23 -17.51 -0.48
CA TYR A 120 2.35 -16.37 -0.27
C TYR A 120 0.90 -16.81 -0.36
N ARG A 121 0.00 -15.96 0.14
CA ARG A 121 -1.45 -16.13 0.04
C ARG A 121 -2.14 -14.81 -0.25
N PHE A 122 -3.31 -14.85 -0.82
CA PHE A 122 -4.18 -13.69 -0.85
C PHE A 122 -4.64 -13.35 0.58
N GLY A 123 -4.85 -12.05 0.82
CA GLY A 123 -5.43 -11.61 2.08
C GLY A 123 -6.90 -12.04 2.16
N ASP A 124 -7.21 -12.93 3.09
CA ASP A 124 -8.57 -13.37 3.37
C ASP A 124 -9.32 -12.40 4.31
N HIS A 125 -10.62 -12.63 4.43
CA HIS A 125 -11.47 -11.85 5.32
C HIS A 125 -11.20 -12.15 6.79
N THR A 126 -10.72 -13.33 7.13
CA THR A 126 -10.48 -13.75 8.53
C THR A 126 -9.32 -13.00 9.17
N ALA A 127 -8.30 -12.68 8.41
CA ALA A 127 -7.14 -11.88 8.88
C ALA A 127 -7.37 -10.36 8.83
N ARG A 128 -8.53 -9.91 8.32
CA ARG A 128 -8.84 -8.47 8.20
C ARG A 128 -8.89 -7.75 9.54
N PRO A 129 -9.58 -8.27 10.60
CA PRO A 129 -9.68 -7.58 11.89
C PRO A 129 -8.31 -7.42 12.57
N GLU A 130 -7.42 -8.40 12.43
CA GLU A 130 -6.06 -8.31 13.00
C GLU A 130 -5.23 -7.24 12.30
N ARG A 131 -5.30 -7.18 10.97
CA ARG A 131 -4.63 -6.15 10.17
C ARG A 131 -5.12 -4.74 10.51
N GLU A 132 -6.43 -4.58 10.69
CA GLU A 132 -7.04 -3.30 11.11
C GLU A 132 -6.58 -2.89 12.51
N ARG A 133 -6.57 -3.82 13.47
CA ARG A 133 -6.04 -3.58 14.82
C ARG A 133 -4.55 -3.21 14.81
N LYS A 134 -3.74 -3.85 13.96
CA LYS A 134 -2.33 -3.50 13.78
C LYS A 134 -2.18 -2.08 13.23
N ALA A 135 -2.94 -1.74 12.19
CA ALA A 135 -2.93 -0.41 11.57
C ALA A 135 -3.35 0.68 12.58
N GLN A 136 -4.40 0.46 13.36
CA GLN A 136 -4.84 1.37 14.43
C GLN A 136 -3.76 1.55 15.52
N ARG A 137 -3.10 0.46 15.92
CA ARG A 137 -1.97 0.57 16.87
C ARG A 137 -0.83 1.40 16.30
N SER A 138 -0.47 1.20 15.04
CA SER A 138 0.57 1.99 14.37
C SER A 138 0.17 3.47 14.25
N ALA A 139 -1.12 3.78 14.01
CA ALA A 139 -1.61 5.15 13.94
C ALA A 139 -1.51 5.91 15.26
N ARG A 140 -1.64 5.22 16.38
CA ARG A 140 -1.41 5.81 17.72
C ARG A 140 0.04 6.24 17.94
N LEU A 141 0.99 5.59 17.26
CA LEU A 141 2.41 5.98 17.30
C LEU A 141 2.70 7.14 16.34
N SER A 142 2.13 7.06 15.14
CA SER A 142 2.22 8.13 14.14
C SER A 142 1.07 8.02 13.15
N ALA A 143 0.26 9.08 13.04
CA ALA A 143 -0.79 9.20 12.05
C ALA A 143 -0.30 9.69 10.67
N ARG A 144 1.03 9.74 10.43
CA ARG A 144 1.61 10.12 9.13
C ARG A 144 1.28 9.03 8.10
N PRO A 145 0.62 9.36 6.97
CA PRO A 145 0.17 8.37 6.00
C PRO A 145 1.28 7.49 5.44
N ILE A 146 2.45 8.08 5.16
CA ILE A 146 3.61 7.34 4.64
C ILE A 146 4.17 6.34 5.66
N PHE A 147 4.17 6.69 6.94
CA PHE A 147 4.58 5.77 8.01
C PHE A 147 3.64 4.58 8.08
N LEU A 148 2.32 4.83 8.09
CA LEU A 148 1.31 3.77 8.11
C LEU A 148 1.41 2.85 6.90
N LEU A 149 1.60 3.42 5.70
CA LEU A 149 1.79 2.64 4.48
C LEU A 149 3.00 1.68 4.61
N ARG A 150 4.12 2.17 5.11
CA ARG A 150 5.35 1.36 5.31
C ARG A 150 5.11 0.24 6.31
N GLU A 151 4.57 0.55 7.48
CA GLU A 151 4.26 -0.43 8.53
C GLU A 151 3.31 -1.52 8.05
N MET A 152 2.24 -1.13 7.36
CA MET A 152 1.26 -2.07 6.83
C MET A 152 1.87 -2.95 5.72
N ARG A 153 2.68 -2.40 4.82
CA ARG A 153 3.39 -3.18 3.79
C ARG A 153 4.36 -4.17 4.42
N GLN A 154 5.16 -3.74 5.38
CA GLN A 154 6.08 -4.62 6.09
C GLN A 154 5.34 -5.76 6.78
N HIS A 155 4.22 -5.47 7.45
CA HIS A 155 3.40 -6.50 8.07
C HIS A 155 2.86 -7.52 7.06
N LEU A 156 2.36 -7.09 5.90
CA LEU A 156 1.88 -8.01 4.86
C LEU A 156 3.03 -8.87 4.31
N SER A 157 4.20 -8.29 4.06
CA SER A 157 5.37 -9.02 3.59
C SER A 157 5.82 -10.08 4.60
N GLN A 158 5.90 -9.75 5.88
CA GLN A 158 6.23 -10.69 6.96
C GLN A 158 5.19 -11.82 7.08
N ALA A 159 3.92 -11.50 6.92
CA ALA A 159 2.83 -12.46 6.94
C ALA A 159 2.67 -13.26 5.63
N ARG A 160 3.53 -13.02 4.63
CA ARG A 160 3.47 -13.62 3.30
C ARG A 160 2.10 -13.43 2.63
N ILE A 161 1.58 -12.21 2.71
CA ILE A 161 0.30 -11.81 2.11
C ILE A 161 0.58 -10.88 0.94
N VAL A 162 -0.08 -11.14 -0.19
CA VAL A 162 0.02 -10.30 -1.40
C VAL A 162 -0.40 -8.87 -1.10
N ALA A 163 0.43 -7.91 -1.51
CA ALA A 163 0.12 -6.50 -1.37
C ALA A 163 -1.05 -6.10 -2.27
N PRO A 164 -2.04 -5.36 -1.77
CA PRO A 164 -3.13 -4.86 -2.59
C PRO A 164 -2.66 -3.70 -3.50
N ALA A 165 -3.47 -3.36 -4.51
CA ALA A 165 -3.24 -2.20 -5.36
C ALA A 165 -3.23 -0.89 -4.57
N TYR A 166 -2.55 0.15 -5.09
CA TYR A 166 -2.37 1.44 -4.41
C TYR A 166 -3.68 2.09 -3.94
N LYS A 167 -4.73 2.04 -4.77
CA LYS A 167 -6.06 2.54 -4.40
C LYS A 167 -6.57 1.93 -3.08
N SER A 168 -6.41 0.64 -2.90
CA SER A 168 -6.80 -0.04 -1.64
C SER A 168 -5.94 0.39 -0.45
N TRP A 169 -4.69 0.78 -0.70
CA TRP A 169 -3.84 1.38 0.33
C TRP A 169 -4.33 2.76 0.75
N GLN A 170 -4.66 3.62 -0.21
CA GLN A 170 -5.21 4.95 0.06
C GLN A 170 -6.46 4.88 0.94
N ASP A 171 -7.41 4.01 0.56
CA ASP A 171 -8.66 3.84 1.29
C ASP A 171 -8.41 3.34 2.73
N ARG A 172 -7.52 2.36 2.90
CA ARG A 172 -7.20 1.80 4.23
C ARG A 172 -6.44 2.77 5.12
N VAL A 173 -5.40 3.40 4.60
CA VAL A 173 -4.61 4.37 5.35
C VAL A 173 -5.46 5.60 5.68
N GLY A 174 -6.26 6.09 4.72
CA GLY A 174 -7.21 7.18 4.93
C GLY A 174 -8.20 6.88 6.06
N GLY A 175 -8.82 5.71 6.03
CA GLY A 175 -9.75 5.28 7.08
C GLY A 175 -9.09 5.21 8.47
N VAL A 176 -7.87 4.70 8.55
CA VAL A 176 -7.13 4.61 9.82
C VAL A 176 -6.73 6.00 10.34
N VAL A 177 -6.28 6.90 9.47
CA VAL A 177 -5.94 8.29 9.84
C VAL A 177 -7.17 9.04 10.33
N THR A 178 -8.30 8.93 9.61
CA THR A 178 -9.56 9.55 10.02
C THR A 178 -10.03 9.00 11.36
N GLY A 179 -10.07 7.67 11.52
CA GLY A 179 -10.49 7.06 12.79
C GLY A 179 -9.61 7.44 13.97
N GLU A 180 -8.30 7.65 13.78
CA GLU A 180 -7.42 8.12 14.86
C GLU A 180 -7.66 9.60 15.18
N ARG A 181 -7.94 10.45 14.19
CA ARG A 181 -8.33 11.84 14.39
C ARG A 181 -9.64 11.92 15.20
N ASP A 182 -10.65 11.16 14.80
CA ASP A 182 -11.94 11.11 15.49
C ASP A 182 -11.77 10.64 16.94
N ARG A 183 -10.94 9.62 17.16
CA ARG A 183 -10.62 9.13 18.51
C ARG A 183 -9.99 10.23 19.36
N ILE A 184 -9.03 10.98 18.82
CA ILE A 184 -8.38 12.09 19.52
C ILE A 184 -9.37 13.20 19.82
N SER A 185 -10.21 13.60 18.84
CA SER A 185 -11.25 14.60 19.03
C SER A 185 -12.21 14.21 20.15
N GLN A 186 -12.72 12.99 20.15
CA GLN A 186 -13.59 12.49 21.22
C GLN A 186 -12.92 12.47 22.60
N MET A 187 -11.62 12.15 22.65
CA MET A 187 -10.87 12.21 23.90
C MET A 187 -10.74 13.65 24.39
N LEU A 188 -10.46 14.59 23.48
CA LEU A 188 -10.38 16.03 23.80
C LEU A 188 -11.73 16.56 24.31
N GLU A 189 -12.82 16.27 23.60
CA GLU A 189 -14.17 16.66 24.00
C GLU A 189 -14.56 16.16 25.40
N ARG A 190 -14.21 14.91 25.71
CA ARG A 190 -14.48 14.32 27.04
C ARG A 190 -13.63 14.91 28.16
N ALA A 191 -12.40 15.31 27.82
CA ALA A 191 -11.45 15.80 28.80
C ALA A 191 -11.51 17.33 28.99
N LEU A 192 -12.03 18.07 28.01
CA LEU A 192 -12.25 19.50 28.09
C LEU A 192 -13.49 19.75 28.96
N ARG A 193 -13.25 20.28 30.17
CA ARG A 193 -14.33 20.79 31.00
C ARG A 193 -14.90 22.08 30.39
N ARG A 194 -16.15 22.38 30.71
CA ARG A 194 -16.89 23.52 30.14
C ARG A 194 -16.15 24.85 30.29
N ASP A 195 -15.52 25.08 31.44
CA ASP A 195 -14.71 26.27 31.71
C ASP A 195 -13.50 26.39 30.78
N LEU A 196 -12.91 25.26 30.37
CA LEU A 196 -11.81 25.21 29.39
C LEU A 196 -12.28 25.43 27.95
N GLN A 197 -13.46 24.92 27.60
CA GLN A 197 -14.07 25.17 26.29
C GLN A 197 -14.38 26.65 26.13
N GLU A 198 -15.04 27.28 27.08
CA GLU A 198 -15.34 28.71 27.06
C GLU A 198 -14.06 29.58 26.94
N ARG A 199 -12.97 29.16 27.62
CA ARG A 199 -11.68 29.86 27.50
C ARG A 199 -11.01 29.66 26.14
N LEU A 200 -11.11 28.49 25.53
CA LEU A 200 -10.60 28.23 24.19
C LEU A 200 -11.41 29.00 23.15
N ASP A 201 -12.72 29.04 23.28
CA ASP A 201 -13.60 29.78 22.38
C ASP A 201 -13.31 31.29 22.46
N SER A 202 -13.12 31.83 23.65
CA SER A 202 -12.73 33.23 23.83
C SER A 202 -11.36 33.55 23.28
N LEU A 203 -10.43 32.56 23.21
CA LEU A 203 -9.13 32.69 22.59
C LEU A 203 -9.20 32.66 21.07
N LEU A 204 -10.15 31.91 20.50
CA LEU A 204 -10.39 31.85 19.06
C LEU A 204 -11.08 33.12 18.52
N GLU A 205 -11.91 33.78 19.36
CA GLU A 205 -12.62 35.01 19.04
C GLU A 205 -11.74 36.26 19.19
N ALA A 206 -10.61 36.17 19.88
CA ALA A 206 -9.71 37.29 20.08
C ALA A 206 -8.86 37.56 18.84
N ASP A 207 -8.87 38.81 18.35
CA ASP A 207 -8.16 39.27 17.15
C ASP A 207 -6.62 39.31 17.28
N GLU A 208 -6.06 38.95 18.41
CA GLU A 208 -4.63 38.99 18.67
C GLU A 208 -3.95 37.63 18.45
N TYR A 209 -3.15 37.53 17.39
CA TYR A 209 -2.37 36.34 17.04
C TYR A 209 -1.20 35.99 17.97
N LEU A 210 -0.98 36.74 19.04
CA LEU A 210 0.13 36.55 19.98
C LEU A 210 -0.35 35.95 21.31
N TYR A 211 -0.72 34.66 21.26
CA TYR A 211 -0.94 33.92 22.49
C TYR A 211 0.40 33.50 23.08
N ARG A 212 0.68 33.93 24.33
CA ARG A 212 1.76 33.34 25.09
C ARG A 212 1.36 31.91 25.43
N PHE A 213 1.96 30.97 24.75
CA PHE A 213 1.87 29.52 25.04
C PHE A 213 2.09 29.20 26.53
N SER A 214 2.78 30.09 27.26
CA SER A 214 2.94 30.03 28.72
C SER A 214 1.63 30.12 29.51
N ALA A 215 0.58 30.76 28.97
CA ALA A 215 -0.72 30.85 29.65
C ALA A 215 -1.55 29.57 29.51
N LEU A 216 -1.47 28.90 28.37
CA LEU A 216 -2.04 27.56 28.17
C LEU A 216 -1.30 26.47 28.96
N ARG A 217 -0.01 26.68 29.21
CA ARG A 217 0.84 25.73 29.92
C ARG A 217 0.59 25.67 31.42
N LYS A 218 0.04 26.72 32.02
CA LYS A 218 -0.07 26.88 33.48
C LYS A 218 -1.32 26.26 34.10
N GLY A 219 -2.22 25.68 33.37
CA GLY A 219 -3.38 25.38 34.11
C GLY A 219 -4.12 24.06 33.92
N CYS A 220 -4.12 23.39 32.78
CA CYS A 220 -5.07 22.27 32.67
C CYS A 220 -4.76 21.18 31.66
N LEU A 221 -3.95 21.44 30.66
CA LEU A 221 -3.65 20.39 29.66
C LEU A 221 -2.65 19.36 30.19
N HIS A 222 -1.77 19.78 31.09
CA HIS A 222 -0.79 18.91 31.70
C HIS A 222 -1.41 17.89 32.66
N ASP A 223 -2.41 18.31 33.42
CA ASP A 223 -3.08 17.44 34.41
C ASP A 223 -4.11 16.49 33.76
N ALA A 224 -4.67 16.88 32.61
CA ALA A 224 -5.68 16.09 31.92
C ALA A 224 -5.10 15.04 30.97
N PHE A 225 -3.92 15.28 30.37
CA PHE A 225 -3.42 14.48 29.23
C PHE A 225 -2.00 13.92 29.41
N GLY A 226 -1.26 14.35 30.41
CA GLY A 226 0.17 14.00 30.55
C GLY A 226 1.07 14.60 29.44
N CYS A 227 2.37 14.45 29.60
CA CYS A 227 3.37 15.00 28.68
C CYS A 227 3.26 14.50 27.22
N ASP A 228 2.74 13.30 27.00
CA ASP A 228 2.71 12.66 25.68
C ASP A 228 1.80 13.34 24.67
N LEU A 229 0.70 13.92 25.10
CA LEU A 229 -0.27 14.53 24.18
C LEU A 229 0.18 15.92 23.70
N LEU A 230 0.83 16.69 24.57
CA LEU A 230 1.40 17.99 24.21
C LEU A 230 2.52 17.86 23.18
N PHE A 231 3.30 16.80 23.25
CA PHE A 231 4.34 16.50 22.26
C PHE A 231 3.77 16.14 20.90
N ARG A 232 2.61 15.46 20.85
CA ARG A 232 1.92 15.09 19.61
C ARG A 232 1.23 16.26 18.91
N LEU A 233 0.65 17.19 19.67
CA LEU A 233 0.01 18.39 19.10
C LEU A 233 1.03 19.34 18.47
N HIS A 234 2.27 19.38 18.96
CA HIS A 234 3.33 20.22 18.40
C HIS A 234 3.85 19.74 17.04
N ILE A 235 3.69 18.45 16.73
CA ILE A 235 4.17 17.85 15.46
C ILE A 235 3.16 18.05 14.32
N THR A 236 1.89 18.32 14.61
CA THR A 236 0.83 18.49 13.57
C THR A 236 0.65 19.92 13.09
N SER A 237 1.38 20.88 13.68
CA SER A 237 1.25 22.32 13.39
C SER A 237 2.39 22.88 12.49
N ARG A 238 3.10 22.01 11.74
CA ARG A 238 4.05 22.44 10.69
C ARG A 238 3.74 21.79 9.35
#